data_cbbe92eaca248747f22572d83537b487
#
_entry.id   cbbe92eaca248747f22572d83537b487
#
_cell.length_a   1.000
_cell.length_b   1.000
_cell.length_c   1.000
_cell.angle_alpha   90.00
_cell.angle_beta   90.00
_cell.angle_gamma   90.00
#
_symmetry.space_group_name_H-M   'P 1'
#
loop_
_entity.id
_entity.type
_entity.pdbx_description
1 polymer ?
#
loop_
_entity_poly.entity_id
_entity_poly.type
_entity_poly.pdbx_seq_one_letter_code
_entity_poly.pdbx_strand_id
1 'polypeptide(L)'
;MYKRQEHEYNVAKTENGEYLKVSAIYGANASGKTNVLQAFDYMKKRILVSDDSKKNSPIDEENIYSFMINNDPIALEVEILAKNNKIYKYGFEVLKDTIISEWLFEKRVNKFYVIFERENNNVSMKPNKISDLVNIDERTLFLNIYSKIDRNNEDFSNVYDWFVNSMYLDLGNPNFERFINNRVSLKILSDEIYKKELLKFIKTFDSGIEGIKTTPDSIEAVKNNNGIIDIEVLHRGENGKLKALPFYLESNGTRKMFHLFDFFMDALKNGMVLFVDELDAKLHPLLTRYIINLFHNSLTNIGNGQLIYSTHDTVNLNKETFRRDEIWFAEKDKDGISEIYALSDYILEDDKNAGKKVRNDATYNKDYLTGRYGAIPVLEEFDIIHEE
;
A
#
# COMPACT_ATOMS: atom_id res chain seq x y z
N MET A 1 -13.13 -23.15 16.17
CA MET A 1 -13.90 -22.07 16.82
C MET A 1 -12.88 -21.07 17.34
N TYR A 2 -12.54 -20.05 16.56
CA TYR A 2 -11.63 -18.99 17.00
C TYR A 2 -12.31 -18.25 18.16
N LYS A 3 -11.63 -18.19 19.33
CA LYS A 3 -12.06 -17.31 20.41
C LYS A 3 -12.17 -15.90 19.85
N ARG A 4 -13.25 -15.16 20.15
CA ARG A 4 -13.45 -13.76 19.79
C ARG A 4 -12.14 -13.02 19.95
N GLN A 5 -11.60 -12.52 18.85
CA GLN A 5 -10.42 -11.66 18.90
C GLN A 5 -10.87 -10.29 19.42
N GLU A 6 -10.02 -9.68 20.23
CA GLU A 6 -10.20 -8.27 20.61
C GLU A 6 -10.14 -7.41 19.32
N HIS A 7 -10.76 -6.23 19.32
CA HIS A 7 -10.79 -5.27 18.20
C HIS A 7 -11.60 -5.72 16.97
N GLU A 8 -12.88 -6.06 17.15
CA GLU A 8 -13.78 -6.34 16.03
C GLU A 8 -13.90 -5.16 15.03
N TYR A 9 -13.61 -3.93 15.46
CA TYR A 9 -13.63 -2.73 14.63
C TYR A 9 -12.47 -2.64 13.64
N ASN A 10 -11.39 -3.43 13.82
CA ASN A 10 -10.29 -3.52 12.86
C ASN A 10 -10.67 -4.30 11.59
N VAL A 11 -11.85 -4.88 11.56
CA VAL A 11 -12.34 -5.72 10.48
C VAL A 11 -13.49 -5.06 9.75
N ALA A 12 -13.45 -5.06 8.44
CA ALA A 12 -14.58 -4.73 7.58
C ALA A 12 -15.43 -5.99 7.39
N LYS A 13 -16.70 -5.93 7.76
CA LYS A 13 -17.66 -7.03 7.57
C LYS A 13 -18.44 -6.79 6.29
N THR A 14 -18.38 -7.73 5.35
CA THR A 14 -19.11 -7.71 4.09
C THR A 14 -19.95 -8.97 3.94
N GLU A 15 -20.80 -9.03 2.95
CA GLU A 15 -21.57 -10.24 2.61
C GLU A 15 -20.65 -11.41 2.20
N ASN A 16 -19.47 -11.10 1.69
CA ASN A 16 -18.50 -12.07 1.19
C ASN A 16 -17.41 -12.47 2.20
N GLY A 17 -17.46 -11.93 3.41
CA GLY A 17 -16.52 -12.27 4.47
C GLY A 17 -16.03 -11.07 5.27
N GLU A 18 -15.04 -11.35 6.08
CA GLU A 18 -14.39 -10.38 6.96
C GLU A 18 -12.99 -10.08 6.42
N TYR A 19 -12.65 -8.79 6.31
CA TYR A 19 -11.38 -8.31 5.77
C TYR A 19 -10.70 -7.38 6.75
N LEU A 20 -9.39 -7.54 6.93
CA LEU A 20 -8.59 -6.65 7.74
C LEU A 20 -8.52 -5.27 7.09
N LYS A 21 -8.71 -4.23 7.89
CA LYS A 21 -8.59 -2.83 7.42
C LYS A 21 -7.13 -2.37 7.37
N VAL A 22 -6.28 -2.97 8.21
CA VAL A 22 -4.86 -2.64 8.29
C VAL A 22 -4.02 -3.91 8.31
N SER A 23 -2.86 -3.89 7.65
CA SER A 23 -1.82 -4.90 7.74
C SER A 23 -0.46 -4.22 7.84
N ALA A 24 0.26 -4.49 8.93
CA ALA A 24 1.57 -3.91 9.21
C ALA A 24 2.67 -4.96 9.03
N ILE A 25 3.66 -4.67 8.18
CA ILE A 25 4.78 -5.57 7.86
C ILE A 25 6.03 -5.08 8.58
N TYR A 26 6.50 -5.88 9.53
CA TYR A 26 7.72 -5.68 10.30
C TYR A 26 8.86 -6.55 9.79
N GLY A 27 10.09 -6.23 10.12
CA GLY A 27 11.26 -7.04 9.79
C GLY A 27 12.54 -6.22 9.77
N ALA A 28 13.67 -6.89 9.72
CA ALA A 28 14.99 -6.27 9.61
C ALA A 28 15.14 -5.46 8.31
N ASN A 29 16.20 -4.64 8.23
CA ASN A 29 16.60 -4.04 6.96
C ASN A 29 16.94 -5.15 5.95
N ALA A 30 16.57 -4.95 4.69
CA ALA A 30 16.76 -5.91 3.60
C ALA A 30 16.06 -7.28 3.79
N SER A 31 15.07 -7.41 4.70
CA SER A 31 14.32 -8.64 4.90
C SER A 31 13.27 -8.94 3.82
N GLY A 32 13.01 -8.00 2.90
CA GLY A 32 12.04 -8.16 1.82
C GLY A 32 10.68 -7.46 2.02
N LYS A 33 10.51 -6.64 3.09
CA LYS A 33 9.28 -5.85 3.29
C LYS A 33 8.90 -5.02 2.07
N THR A 34 9.85 -4.24 1.58
CA THR A 34 9.71 -3.41 0.38
C THR A 34 9.36 -4.25 -0.86
N ASN A 35 9.99 -5.42 -1.02
CA ASN A 35 9.78 -6.28 -2.20
C ASN A 35 8.32 -6.73 -2.35
N VAL A 36 7.63 -7.01 -1.24
CA VAL A 36 6.21 -7.40 -1.27
C VAL A 36 5.33 -6.24 -1.75
N LEU A 37 5.60 -5.04 -1.24
CA LEU A 37 4.84 -3.85 -1.64
C LEU A 37 5.16 -3.45 -3.09
N GLN A 38 6.41 -3.58 -3.50
CA GLN A 38 6.84 -3.36 -4.89
C GLN A 38 6.29 -4.42 -5.86
N ALA A 39 6.07 -5.66 -5.41
CA ALA A 39 5.42 -6.67 -6.23
C ALA A 39 4.01 -6.23 -6.64
N PHE A 40 3.25 -5.61 -5.71
CA PHE A 40 1.97 -5.00 -6.05
C PHE A 40 2.11 -3.84 -7.05
N ASP A 41 3.05 -2.93 -6.82
CA ASP A 41 3.31 -1.80 -7.73
C ASP A 41 3.69 -2.27 -9.14
N TYR A 42 4.50 -3.31 -9.22
CA TYR A 42 4.85 -3.98 -10.47
C TYR A 42 3.61 -4.56 -11.17
N MET A 43 2.76 -5.32 -10.47
CA MET A 43 1.49 -5.81 -11.02
C MET A 43 0.65 -4.67 -11.59
N LYS A 44 0.44 -3.63 -10.79
CA LYS A 44 -0.33 -2.45 -11.19
C LYS A 44 0.23 -1.78 -12.43
N LYS A 45 1.54 -1.52 -12.47
CA LYS A 45 2.22 -0.90 -13.61
C LYS A 45 2.03 -1.74 -14.87
N ARG A 46 2.23 -3.06 -14.77
CA ARG A 46 2.07 -3.98 -15.92
C ARG A 46 0.63 -3.98 -16.46
N ILE A 47 -0.37 -3.90 -15.59
CA ILE A 47 -1.79 -3.87 -15.97
C ILE A 47 -2.16 -2.53 -16.60
N LEU A 48 -1.64 -1.40 -16.11
CA LEU A 48 -2.08 -0.08 -16.53
C LEU A 48 -1.30 0.49 -17.72
N VAL A 49 -0.09 0.00 -17.99
CA VAL A 49 0.75 0.51 -19.09
C VAL A 49 0.15 0.15 -20.45
N SER A 50 -0.04 1.16 -21.30
CA SER A 50 -0.47 0.97 -22.68
C SER A 50 0.70 0.69 -23.62
N ASP A 51 0.45 0.04 -24.77
CA ASP A 51 1.44 -0.36 -25.77
C ASP A 51 2.40 0.74 -26.24
N ASP A 52 1.92 1.98 -26.35
CA ASP A 52 2.71 3.10 -26.87
C ASP A 52 3.82 3.57 -25.92
N SER A 53 3.72 3.30 -24.62
CA SER A 53 4.73 3.68 -23.63
C SER A 53 5.86 2.65 -23.47
N LYS A 54 5.70 1.44 -24.01
CA LYS A 54 6.64 0.32 -23.88
C LYS A 54 7.99 0.53 -24.56
N LYS A 55 8.07 1.42 -25.55
CA LYS A 55 9.32 1.68 -26.27
C LYS A 55 10.37 2.42 -25.43
N ASN A 56 9.97 3.02 -24.30
CA ASN A 56 10.82 3.93 -23.52
C ASN A 56 10.89 3.64 -22.03
N SER A 57 10.26 2.59 -21.53
CA SER A 57 10.40 2.18 -20.14
C SER A 57 10.89 0.74 -20.10
N PRO A 58 12.20 0.51 -19.99
CA PRO A 58 12.66 -0.80 -19.57
C PRO A 58 11.99 -1.03 -18.21
N ILE A 59 11.27 -2.12 -18.09
CA ILE A 59 11.01 -2.67 -16.77
C ILE A 59 12.41 -3.03 -16.32
N ASP A 60 12.94 -2.22 -15.39
CA ASP A 60 14.30 -2.34 -14.95
C ASP A 60 14.50 -3.78 -14.51
N GLU A 61 15.26 -4.56 -15.28
CA GLU A 61 15.70 -5.91 -14.88
C GLU A 61 16.38 -5.84 -13.52
N GLU A 62 16.88 -4.67 -13.13
CA GLU A 62 17.45 -4.33 -11.82
C GLU A 62 16.45 -4.48 -10.65
N ASN A 63 15.14 -4.42 -10.90
CA ASN A 63 14.11 -4.62 -9.85
C ASN A 63 13.79 -6.11 -9.60
N ILE A 64 14.29 -7.01 -10.42
CA ILE A 64 14.14 -8.45 -10.22
C ILE A 64 15.41 -8.96 -9.55
N TYR A 65 15.51 -8.71 -8.25
CA TYR A 65 16.63 -9.20 -7.48
C TYR A 65 16.45 -10.69 -7.20
N SER A 66 17.18 -11.51 -7.94
CA SER A 66 17.29 -12.95 -7.66
C SER A 66 18.75 -13.29 -7.45
N PHE A 67 19.14 -13.70 -6.24
CA PHE A 67 20.44 -14.31 -5.99
C PHE A 67 20.58 -15.68 -6.68
N MET A 68 19.45 -16.32 -6.93
CA MET A 68 19.39 -17.54 -7.72
C MET A 68 19.09 -17.15 -9.15
N ILE A 69 20.08 -17.33 -10.03
CA ILE A 69 19.90 -17.19 -11.48
C ILE A 69 19.15 -18.44 -11.97
N ASN A 70 17.92 -18.55 -11.54
CA ASN A 70 17.00 -19.52 -12.12
C ASN A 70 16.23 -18.79 -13.21
N ASN A 71 16.16 -19.38 -14.38
CA ASN A 71 15.28 -18.91 -15.47
C ASN A 71 13.79 -19.26 -15.17
N ASP A 72 13.41 -19.21 -13.90
CA ASP A 72 12.05 -19.49 -13.49
C ASP A 72 11.19 -18.22 -13.62
N PRO A 73 9.94 -18.32 -14.08
CA PRO A 73 9.05 -17.20 -14.17
C PRO A 73 8.68 -16.68 -12.78
N ILE A 74 8.44 -15.38 -12.67
CA ILE A 74 7.88 -14.74 -11.47
C ILE A 74 6.37 -14.85 -11.56
N ALA A 75 5.76 -15.48 -10.56
CA ALA A 75 4.32 -15.58 -10.42
C ALA A 75 3.79 -14.53 -9.45
N LEU A 76 2.79 -13.76 -9.88
CA LEU A 76 2.12 -12.74 -9.07
C LEU A 76 0.61 -12.97 -9.12
N GLU A 77 -0.02 -13.06 -7.95
CA GLU A 77 -1.46 -13.32 -7.83
C GLU A 77 -2.07 -12.48 -6.70
N VAL A 78 -3.29 -12.02 -6.90
CA VAL A 78 -4.08 -11.31 -5.89
C VAL A 78 -5.53 -11.78 -5.90
N GLU A 79 -6.12 -11.95 -4.71
CA GLU A 79 -7.56 -12.15 -4.52
C GLU A 79 -8.17 -10.82 -4.05
N ILE A 80 -9.17 -10.33 -4.77
CA ILE A 80 -9.77 -9.01 -4.54
C ILE A 80 -11.28 -9.12 -4.37
N LEU A 81 -11.84 -8.28 -3.50
CA LEU A 81 -13.26 -7.99 -3.47
C LEU A 81 -13.49 -6.71 -4.31
N ALA A 82 -14.17 -6.85 -5.44
CA ALA A 82 -14.44 -5.75 -6.35
C ALA A 82 -15.73 -4.99 -6.00
N LYS A 83 -15.94 -3.82 -6.62
CA LYS A 83 -17.11 -2.94 -6.36
C LYS A 83 -18.46 -3.58 -6.67
N ASN A 84 -18.51 -4.55 -7.58
CA ASN A 84 -19.70 -5.34 -7.87
C ASN A 84 -19.99 -6.43 -6.83
N ASN A 85 -19.31 -6.40 -5.70
CA ASN A 85 -19.44 -7.34 -4.59
C ASN A 85 -19.07 -8.79 -4.95
N LYS A 86 -18.27 -9.00 -6.01
CA LYS A 86 -17.71 -10.30 -6.37
C LYS A 86 -16.26 -10.41 -5.94
N ILE A 87 -15.82 -11.63 -5.64
CA ILE A 87 -14.43 -11.92 -5.36
C ILE A 87 -13.78 -12.47 -6.64
N TYR A 88 -12.70 -11.86 -7.03
CA TYR A 88 -11.89 -12.29 -8.16
C TYR A 88 -10.49 -12.68 -7.70
N LYS A 89 -9.92 -13.65 -8.41
CA LYS A 89 -8.52 -14.02 -8.31
C LYS A 89 -7.87 -13.74 -9.65
N TYR A 90 -6.93 -12.83 -9.68
CA TYR A 90 -6.20 -12.43 -10.88
C TYR A 90 -4.70 -12.61 -10.67
N GLY A 91 -4.02 -13.15 -11.67
CA GLY A 91 -2.58 -13.30 -11.63
C GLY A 91 -1.97 -13.51 -13.00
N PHE A 92 -0.64 -13.48 -13.03
CA PHE A 92 0.16 -13.80 -14.23
C PHE A 92 1.56 -14.27 -13.84
N GLU A 93 2.17 -14.99 -14.76
CA GLU A 93 3.57 -15.36 -14.72
C GLU A 93 4.34 -14.62 -15.81
N VAL A 94 5.49 -14.08 -15.43
CA VAL A 94 6.36 -13.34 -16.34
C VAL A 94 7.79 -13.88 -16.24
N LEU A 95 8.40 -14.08 -17.40
CA LEU A 95 9.83 -14.41 -17.52
C LEU A 95 10.51 -13.31 -18.31
N LYS A 96 11.40 -12.56 -17.66
CA LYS A 96 11.92 -11.30 -18.21
C LYS A 96 10.75 -10.35 -18.53
N ASP A 97 10.52 -10.04 -19.80
CA ASP A 97 9.40 -9.18 -20.24
C ASP A 97 8.21 -9.96 -20.82
N THR A 98 8.35 -11.26 -21.03
CA THR A 98 7.35 -12.11 -21.70
C THR A 98 6.36 -12.65 -20.70
N ILE A 99 5.08 -12.51 -20.98
CA ILE A 99 4.00 -13.13 -20.20
C ILE A 99 3.89 -14.60 -20.61
N ILE A 100 4.15 -15.47 -19.63
CA ILE A 100 4.08 -16.93 -19.82
C ILE A 100 2.65 -17.42 -19.64
N SER A 101 1.99 -16.96 -18.56
CA SER A 101 0.60 -17.29 -18.27
C SER A 101 -0.11 -16.10 -17.64
N GLU A 102 -1.44 -16.06 -17.78
CA GLU A 102 -2.31 -15.05 -17.16
C GLU A 102 -3.68 -15.65 -16.91
N TRP A 103 -4.30 -15.33 -15.78
CA TRP A 103 -5.59 -15.89 -15.41
C TRP A 103 -6.47 -14.91 -14.66
N LEU A 104 -7.80 -15.10 -14.85
CA LEU A 104 -8.83 -14.45 -14.07
C LEU A 104 -9.92 -15.44 -13.71
N PHE A 105 -10.19 -15.55 -12.40
CA PHE A 105 -11.22 -16.40 -11.85
C PHE A 105 -12.22 -15.58 -11.02
N GLU A 106 -13.48 -16.01 -11.03
CA GLU A 106 -14.53 -15.53 -10.12
C GLU A 106 -14.77 -16.57 -9.03
N LYS A 107 -14.81 -16.16 -7.78
CA LYS A 107 -15.18 -17.03 -6.66
C LYS A 107 -16.70 -17.07 -6.51
N ARG A 108 -17.26 -18.25 -6.60
CA ARG A 108 -18.70 -18.53 -6.35
C ARG A 108 -18.79 -19.51 -5.21
N VAL A 109 -19.42 -19.09 -4.10
CA VAL A 109 -19.47 -19.85 -2.85
C VAL A 109 -18.04 -20.20 -2.39
N ASN A 110 -17.57 -21.41 -2.60
CA ASN A 110 -16.25 -21.87 -2.15
C ASN A 110 -15.36 -22.38 -3.32
N LYS A 111 -15.70 -22.06 -4.58
CA LYS A 111 -14.96 -22.51 -5.76
C LYS A 111 -14.66 -21.36 -6.68
N PHE A 112 -13.49 -21.42 -7.32
CA PHE A 112 -13.10 -20.51 -8.37
C PHE A 112 -13.56 -21.04 -9.74
N TYR A 113 -14.13 -20.16 -10.54
CA TYR A 113 -14.59 -20.43 -11.91
C TYR A 113 -13.79 -19.58 -12.87
N VAL A 114 -13.30 -20.22 -13.91
CA VAL A 114 -12.48 -19.57 -14.96
C VAL A 114 -13.32 -18.55 -15.70
N ILE A 115 -12.85 -17.29 -15.74
CA ILE A 115 -13.32 -16.27 -16.67
C ILE A 115 -12.44 -16.31 -17.91
N PHE A 116 -11.13 -16.22 -17.73
CA PHE A 116 -10.16 -16.51 -18.79
C PHE A 116 -8.88 -17.14 -18.22
N GLU A 117 -8.20 -17.86 -19.08
CA GLU A 117 -6.83 -18.33 -18.91
C GLU A 117 -6.06 -18.09 -20.21
N ARG A 118 -4.81 -17.67 -20.08
CA ARG A 118 -3.87 -17.45 -21.17
C ARG A 118 -2.61 -18.26 -20.93
N GLU A 119 -2.16 -18.96 -21.96
CA GLU A 119 -0.82 -19.57 -22.03
C GLU A 119 -0.10 -19.02 -23.26
N ASN A 120 0.99 -18.32 -23.05
CA ASN A 120 1.71 -17.56 -24.09
C ASN A 120 0.74 -16.63 -24.85
N ASN A 121 0.53 -16.88 -26.15
CA ASN A 121 -0.37 -16.08 -26.98
C ASN A 121 -1.78 -16.67 -27.13
N ASN A 122 -2.06 -17.80 -26.47
CA ASN A 122 -3.34 -18.49 -26.57
C ASN A 122 -4.25 -18.11 -25.40
N VAL A 123 -5.40 -17.51 -25.67
CA VAL A 123 -6.40 -17.16 -24.65
C VAL A 123 -7.63 -18.05 -24.78
N SER A 124 -8.05 -18.59 -23.65
CA SER A 124 -9.30 -19.34 -23.49
C SER A 124 -10.24 -18.56 -22.57
N MET A 125 -11.43 -18.19 -23.05
CA MET A 125 -12.48 -17.54 -22.26
C MET A 125 -13.70 -18.44 -22.13
N LYS A 126 -14.43 -18.35 -21.01
CA LYS A 126 -15.73 -19.01 -20.83
C LYS A 126 -16.80 -17.95 -20.60
N PRO A 127 -17.98 -18.00 -21.26
CA PRO A 127 -18.46 -19.11 -22.13
C PRO A 127 -18.01 -19.04 -23.60
N ASN A 128 -17.38 -17.95 -24.06
CA ASN A 128 -17.07 -17.77 -25.48
C ASN A 128 -15.58 -17.92 -25.75
N LYS A 129 -15.23 -18.71 -26.77
CA LYS A 129 -13.86 -18.74 -27.31
C LYS A 129 -13.63 -17.48 -28.14
N ILE A 130 -12.84 -16.55 -27.64
CA ILE A 130 -12.31 -15.42 -28.42
C ILE A 130 -10.88 -15.77 -28.87
N SER A 131 -10.67 -16.95 -29.44
CA SER A 131 -9.33 -17.39 -29.86
C SER A 131 -8.80 -16.66 -31.10
N ASP A 132 -9.65 -15.97 -31.88
CA ASP A 132 -9.27 -15.56 -33.24
C ASP A 132 -9.28 -14.03 -33.46
N LEU A 133 -9.58 -13.20 -32.45
CA LEU A 133 -9.82 -11.77 -32.68
C LEU A 133 -8.76 -10.81 -32.11
N VAL A 134 -7.86 -11.27 -31.26
CA VAL A 134 -6.87 -10.38 -30.64
C VAL A 134 -5.47 -10.92 -30.86
N ASN A 135 -4.70 -10.24 -31.70
CA ASN A 135 -3.26 -10.48 -31.76
C ASN A 135 -2.64 -9.93 -30.48
N ILE A 136 -2.37 -10.81 -29.52
CA ILE A 136 -1.86 -10.46 -28.22
C ILE A 136 -0.34 -10.42 -28.30
N ASP A 137 0.24 -9.25 -28.08
CA ASP A 137 1.68 -9.10 -27.86
C ASP A 137 2.10 -9.91 -26.62
N GLU A 138 3.20 -10.62 -26.71
CA GLU A 138 3.74 -11.45 -25.62
C GLU A 138 4.08 -10.65 -24.34
N ARG A 139 4.20 -9.32 -24.45
CA ARG A 139 4.53 -8.41 -23.33
C ARG A 139 3.31 -7.74 -22.71
N THR A 140 2.14 -7.81 -23.35
CA THR A 140 0.93 -7.12 -22.89
C THR A 140 -0.01 -8.09 -22.19
N LEU A 141 -0.53 -7.68 -21.04
CA LEU A 141 -1.53 -8.44 -20.30
C LEU A 141 -2.89 -8.39 -21.01
N PHE A 142 -3.57 -9.52 -21.08
CA PHE A 142 -4.89 -9.64 -21.70
C PHE A 142 -5.94 -8.80 -20.97
N LEU A 143 -5.87 -8.73 -19.63
CA LEU A 143 -6.72 -7.85 -18.82
C LEU A 143 -6.65 -6.40 -19.30
N ASN A 144 -5.45 -5.88 -19.59
CA ASN A 144 -5.26 -4.51 -20.10
C ASN A 144 -5.93 -4.29 -21.46
N ILE A 145 -5.77 -5.25 -22.37
CA ILE A 145 -6.32 -5.16 -23.74
C ILE A 145 -7.84 -5.25 -23.68
N TYR A 146 -8.36 -6.29 -23.02
CA TYR A 146 -9.78 -6.61 -23.07
C TYR A 146 -10.63 -5.59 -22.30
N SER A 147 -10.16 -5.08 -21.18
CA SER A 147 -10.85 -4.02 -20.43
C SER A 147 -11.02 -2.70 -21.22
N LYS A 148 -10.20 -2.49 -22.27
CA LYS A 148 -10.33 -1.33 -23.17
C LYS A 148 -11.24 -1.61 -24.36
N ILE A 149 -11.27 -2.85 -24.86
CA ILE A 149 -12.08 -3.27 -26.00
C ILE A 149 -13.56 -3.41 -25.58
N ASP A 150 -13.83 -4.06 -24.45
CA ASP A 150 -15.19 -4.30 -23.96
C ASP A 150 -15.35 -3.76 -22.52
N ARG A 151 -15.58 -2.46 -22.42
CA ARG A 151 -15.82 -1.78 -21.13
C ARG A 151 -17.13 -2.19 -20.47
N ASN A 152 -18.04 -2.86 -21.17
CA ASN A 152 -19.30 -3.34 -20.63
C ASN A 152 -19.14 -4.70 -19.95
N ASN A 153 -18.02 -5.37 -20.15
CA ASN A 153 -17.74 -6.61 -19.43
C ASN A 153 -17.40 -6.31 -17.98
N GLU A 154 -18.35 -6.56 -17.09
CA GLU A 154 -18.24 -6.21 -15.67
C GLU A 154 -17.07 -6.89 -14.98
N ASP A 155 -16.75 -8.14 -15.33
CA ASP A 155 -15.69 -8.90 -14.66
C ASP A 155 -14.31 -8.27 -14.95
N PHE A 156 -14.02 -7.93 -16.21
CA PHE A 156 -12.76 -7.27 -16.56
C PHE A 156 -12.68 -5.83 -16.06
N SER A 157 -13.77 -5.06 -16.23
CA SER A 157 -13.81 -3.65 -15.80
C SER A 157 -13.61 -3.51 -14.29
N ASN A 158 -14.28 -4.34 -13.49
CA ASN A 158 -14.17 -4.28 -12.03
C ASN A 158 -12.77 -4.64 -11.53
N VAL A 159 -12.12 -5.65 -12.14
CA VAL A 159 -10.74 -6.02 -11.78
C VAL A 159 -9.76 -4.93 -12.21
N TYR A 160 -9.87 -4.44 -13.44
CA TYR A 160 -9.03 -3.33 -13.92
C TYR A 160 -9.18 -2.08 -13.06
N ASP A 161 -10.42 -1.68 -12.74
CA ASP A 161 -10.72 -0.52 -11.92
C ASP A 161 -10.21 -0.67 -10.48
N TRP A 162 -10.16 -1.89 -9.94
CA TRP A 162 -9.56 -2.13 -8.63
C TRP A 162 -8.07 -1.75 -8.64
N PHE A 163 -7.32 -2.14 -9.68
CA PHE A 163 -5.92 -1.74 -9.82
C PHE A 163 -5.75 -0.23 -10.06
N VAL A 164 -6.62 0.38 -10.88
CA VAL A 164 -6.61 1.85 -11.09
C VAL A 164 -6.77 2.58 -9.75
N ASN A 165 -7.73 2.14 -8.94
CA ASN A 165 -8.07 2.79 -7.67
C ASN A 165 -7.17 2.38 -6.48
N SER A 166 -6.35 1.36 -6.58
CA SER A 166 -5.35 1.02 -5.57
C SER A 166 -4.09 1.87 -5.74
N MET A 167 -3.30 2.09 -4.68
CA MET A 167 -2.13 2.96 -4.76
C MET A 167 -0.94 2.44 -3.97
N TYR A 168 0.26 2.62 -4.52
CA TYR A 168 1.53 2.41 -3.84
C TYR A 168 2.22 3.74 -3.57
N LEU A 169 2.68 3.91 -2.33
CA LEU A 169 3.41 5.10 -1.85
C LEU A 169 4.74 4.64 -1.24
N ASP A 170 5.84 5.08 -1.81
CA ASP A 170 7.20 4.80 -1.30
C ASP A 170 7.69 6.00 -0.49
N LEU A 171 7.37 6.02 0.81
CA LEU A 171 7.69 7.15 1.68
C LEU A 171 9.14 7.15 2.17
N GLY A 172 9.86 6.06 1.99
CA GLY A 172 11.29 5.96 2.22
C GLY A 172 12.14 6.55 1.10
N ASN A 173 11.58 6.66 -0.11
CA ASN A 173 12.30 7.11 -1.30
C ASN A 173 12.35 8.65 -1.40
N PRO A 174 13.54 9.28 -1.36
CA PRO A 174 13.67 10.73 -1.45
C PRO A 174 13.09 11.35 -2.73
N ASN A 175 13.12 10.63 -3.86
CA ASN A 175 12.55 11.12 -5.12
C ASN A 175 11.04 11.12 -5.07
N PHE A 176 10.43 10.10 -4.49
CA PHE A 176 8.99 10.03 -4.27
C PHE A 176 8.53 11.09 -3.27
N GLU A 177 9.28 11.30 -2.19
CA GLU A 177 9.02 12.38 -1.23
C GLU A 177 9.06 13.76 -1.91
N ARG A 178 10.04 14.00 -2.79
CA ARG A 178 10.12 15.24 -3.57
C ARG A 178 8.91 15.40 -4.50
N PHE A 179 8.49 14.31 -5.15
CA PHE A 179 7.31 14.31 -6.00
C PHE A 179 6.04 14.66 -5.21
N ILE A 180 5.82 14.04 -4.04
CA ILE A 180 4.67 14.33 -3.17
C ILE A 180 4.71 15.78 -2.69
N ASN A 181 5.86 16.26 -2.22
CA ASN A 181 6.02 17.63 -1.70
C ASN A 181 5.72 18.71 -2.75
N ASN A 182 5.87 18.42 -4.02
CA ASN A 182 5.50 19.30 -5.13
C ASN A 182 4.05 19.14 -5.60
N ARG A 183 3.32 18.17 -5.06
CA ARG A 183 1.94 17.90 -5.44
C ARG A 183 1.00 18.52 -4.41
N VAL A 184 0.27 19.53 -4.85
CA VAL A 184 -0.82 20.13 -4.06
C VAL A 184 -2.13 19.87 -4.79
N SER A 185 -3.14 19.43 -4.06
CA SER A 185 -4.45 19.21 -4.65
C SER A 185 -5.08 20.51 -5.11
N LEU A 186 -5.54 20.51 -6.37
CA LEU A 186 -6.29 21.64 -6.92
C LEU A 186 -7.59 21.94 -6.15
N LYS A 187 -8.13 20.95 -5.42
CA LYS A 187 -9.29 21.12 -4.55
C LYS A 187 -9.06 22.21 -3.49
N ILE A 188 -7.81 22.41 -3.04
CA ILE A 188 -7.48 23.46 -2.07
C ILE A 188 -7.79 24.86 -2.58
N LEU A 189 -7.86 25.07 -3.90
CA LEU A 189 -8.12 26.36 -4.52
C LEU A 189 -9.60 26.69 -4.65
N SER A 190 -10.46 25.68 -4.79
CA SER A 190 -11.86 25.85 -5.19
C SER A 190 -12.89 25.15 -4.31
N ASP A 191 -12.47 24.22 -3.44
CA ASP A 191 -13.39 23.43 -2.62
C ASP A 191 -13.26 23.79 -1.13
N GLU A 192 -14.23 24.56 -0.64
CA GLU A 192 -14.26 25.00 0.76
C GLU A 192 -14.53 23.86 1.76
N ILE A 193 -15.19 22.77 1.33
CA ILE A 193 -15.39 21.60 2.18
C ILE A 193 -14.05 20.88 2.34
N TYR A 194 -13.34 20.69 1.24
CA TYR A 194 -11.99 20.11 1.25
C TYR A 194 -11.04 20.89 2.16
N LYS A 195 -11.01 22.22 2.06
CA LYS A 195 -10.17 23.07 2.93
C LYS A 195 -10.50 22.88 4.42
N LYS A 196 -11.79 22.83 4.75
CA LYS A 196 -12.23 22.61 6.13
C LYS A 196 -11.83 21.25 6.66
N GLU A 197 -11.97 20.20 5.85
CA GLU A 197 -11.56 18.83 6.20
C GLU A 197 -10.04 18.75 6.40
N LEU A 198 -9.26 19.30 5.46
CA LEU A 198 -7.80 19.36 5.54
C LEU A 198 -7.34 20.12 6.77
N LEU A 199 -7.92 21.29 7.04
CA LEU A 199 -7.59 22.08 8.23
C LEU A 199 -7.94 21.32 9.51
N LYS A 200 -9.11 20.68 9.57
CA LYS A 200 -9.51 19.85 10.70
C LYS A 200 -8.54 18.68 10.92
N PHE A 201 -8.11 18.05 9.85
CA PHE A 201 -7.13 16.96 9.89
C PHE A 201 -5.80 17.44 10.46
N ILE A 202 -5.25 18.56 9.95
CA ILE A 202 -3.97 19.10 10.41
C ILE A 202 -4.06 19.53 11.87
N LYS A 203 -5.13 20.20 12.28
CA LYS A 203 -5.33 20.67 13.67
C LYS A 203 -5.39 19.53 14.69
N THR A 204 -5.59 18.31 14.27
CA THR A 204 -5.59 17.14 15.17
C THR A 204 -4.21 16.86 15.78
N PHE A 205 -3.15 17.20 15.06
CA PHE A 205 -1.77 16.94 15.47
C PHE A 205 -0.90 18.21 15.53
N ASP A 206 -1.36 19.31 14.95
CA ASP A 206 -0.71 20.64 15.00
C ASP A 206 -1.74 21.71 15.36
N SER A 207 -1.96 21.87 16.65
CA SER A 207 -2.96 22.80 17.20
C SER A 207 -2.60 24.27 17.02
N GLY A 208 -1.37 24.58 16.62
CA GLY A 208 -0.91 25.95 16.33
C GLY A 208 -1.48 26.52 15.04
N ILE A 209 -1.91 25.67 14.13
CA ILE A 209 -2.44 26.07 12.83
C ILE A 209 -3.92 26.42 12.96
N GLU A 210 -4.26 27.66 12.55
CA GLU A 210 -5.63 28.18 12.61
C GLU A 210 -6.32 28.28 11.25
N GLY A 211 -5.56 28.29 10.15
CA GLY A 211 -6.11 28.38 8.81
C GLY A 211 -5.10 28.12 7.71
N ILE A 212 -5.61 27.99 6.49
CA ILE A 212 -4.82 27.82 5.27
C ILE A 212 -5.27 28.89 4.29
N LYS A 213 -4.32 29.61 3.71
CA LYS A 213 -4.54 30.58 2.64
C LYS A 213 -3.82 30.12 1.37
N THR A 214 -4.43 30.42 0.24
CA THR A 214 -3.81 30.32 -1.08
C THR A 214 -3.80 31.70 -1.70
N THR A 215 -2.72 32.08 -2.39
CA THR A 215 -2.64 33.38 -3.05
C THR A 215 -3.43 33.36 -4.37
N PRO A 216 -4.07 34.49 -4.77
CA PRO A 216 -4.80 34.56 -6.03
C PRO A 216 -3.93 34.25 -7.26
N ASP A 217 -2.67 34.65 -7.26
CA ASP A 217 -1.72 34.39 -8.35
C ASP A 217 -1.45 32.89 -8.54
N SER A 218 -1.55 32.11 -7.46
CA SER A 218 -1.41 30.66 -7.51
C SER A 218 -2.50 29.98 -8.34
N ILE A 219 -3.71 30.52 -8.34
CA ILE A 219 -4.86 29.92 -9.05
C ILE A 219 -4.69 30.04 -10.56
N GLU A 220 -4.29 31.20 -11.04
CA GLU A 220 -4.04 31.44 -12.47
C GLU A 220 -2.80 30.69 -12.97
N ALA A 221 -1.71 30.74 -12.21
CA ALA A 221 -0.48 30.03 -12.56
C ALA A 221 -0.67 28.52 -12.69
N VAL A 222 -1.46 27.91 -11.78
CA VAL A 222 -1.75 26.47 -11.82
C VAL A 222 -2.67 26.12 -12.99
N LYS A 223 -3.68 26.93 -13.29
CA LYS A 223 -4.56 26.71 -14.45
C LYS A 223 -3.79 26.75 -15.78
N ASN A 224 -2.70 27.48 -15.83
CA ASN A 224 -1.85 27.62 -17.00
C ASN A 224 -0.68 26.62 -17.08
N ASN A 225 -0.66 25.57 -16.24
CA ASN A 225 0.39 24.54 -16.13
C ASN A 225 1.81 25.06 -15.77
N ASN A 226 1.97 26.30 -15.34
CA ASN A 226 3.26 26.93 -15.08
C ASN A 226 3.49 27.34 -13.62
N GLY A 227 2.60 26.99 -12.69
CA GLY A 227 2.65 27.55 -11.36
C GLY A 227 2.80 26.54 -10.22
N ILE A 228 3.64 26.92 -9.28
CA ILE A 228 3.69 26.36 -7.93
C ILE A 228 2.54 27.00 -7.14
N ILE A 229 1.73 26.20 -6.45
CA ILE A 229 0.70 26.74 -5.55
C ILE A 229 1.40 27.26 -4.30
N ASP A 230 1.38 28.57 -4.10
CA ASP A 230 1.85 29.15 -2.86
C ASP A 230 0.78 29.00 -1.77
N ILE A 231 1.15 28.31 -0.72
CA ILE A 231 0.31 28.08 0.45
C ILE A 231 0.91 28.81 1.63
N GLU A 232 0.07 29.56 2.32
CA GLU A 232 0.38 30.13 3.62
C GLU A 232 -0.49 29.48 4.70
N VAL A 233 0.13 29.22 5.84
CA VAL A 233 -0.54 28.68 7.02
C VAL A 233 -0.68 29.77 8.06
N LEU A 234 -1.85 29.90 8.64
CA LEU A 234 -2.15 30.91 9.64
C LEU A 234 -1.91 30.36 11.04
N HIS A 235 -1.03 31.00 11.78
CA HIS A 235 -0.77 30.71 13.19
C HIS A 235 -1.27 31.82 14.08
N ARG A 236 -1.65 31.46 15.31
CA ARG A 236 -2.00 32.43 16.34
C ARG A 236 -0.72 33.07 16.91
N GLY A 237 -0.51 34.31 16.61
CA GLY A 237 0.59 35.11 17.16
C GLY A 237 0.26 35.73 18.51
N GLU A 238 1.19 36.53 19.01
CA GLU A 238 1.00 37.36 20.19
C GLU A 238 -0.24 38.25 20.03
N ASN A 239 -0.95 38.51 21.12
CA ASN A 239 -2.20 39.27 21.13
C ASN A 239 -3.37 38.68 20.33
N GLY A 240 -3.34 37.36 20.00
CA GLY A 240 -4.40 36.68 19.31
C GLY A 240 -4.55 36.99 17.80
N LYS A 241 -3.64 37.79 17.25
CA LYS A 241 -3.62 38.09 15.81
C LYS A 241 -3.08 36.91 15.02
N LEU A 242 -3.71 36.61 13.89
CA LEU A 242 -3.22 35.57 12.99
C LEU A 242 -2.02 36.10 12.19
N LYS A 243 -0.95 35.29 12.15
CA LYS A 243 0.22 35.50 11.29
C LYS A 243 0.25 34.45 10.22
N ALA A 244 0.47 34.86 8.97
CA ALA A 244 0.67 33.96 7.85
C ALA A 244 2.15 33.56 7.77
N LEU A 245 2.42 32.29 7.62
CA LEU A 245 3.74 31.74 7.36
C LEU A 245 3.70 30.90 6.07
N PRO A 246 4.72 31.02 5.22
CA PRO A 246 4.86 30.11 4.06
C PRO A 246 4.85 28.65 4.50
N PHE A 247 4.10 27.81 3.79
CA PHE A 247 3.92 26.39 4.14
C PHE A 247 5.24 25.61 4.22
N TYR A 248 6.24 25.95 3.42
CA TYR A 248 7.55 25.28 3.44
C TYR A 248 8.33 25.47 4.76
N LEU A 249 7.93 26.43 5.60
CA LEU A 249 8.49 26.66 6.95
C LEU A 249 7.87 25.74 8.02
N GLU A 250 6.81 25.04 7.70
CA GLU A 250 6.19 24.08 8.62
C GLU A 250 7.10 22.87 8.90
N SER A 251 6.81 22.19 10.00
CA SER A 251 7.54 20.96 10.36
C SER A 251 7.45 19.90 9.25
N ASN A 252 8.48 19.05 9.12
CA ASN A 252 8.46 17.96 8.16
C ASN A 252 7.25 17.03 8.33
N GLY A 253 6.85 16.77 9.59
CA GLY A 253 5.67 15.94 9.88
C GLY A 253 4.38 16.61 9.41
N THR A 254 4.19 17.89 9.69
CA THR A 254 3.02 18.67 9.25
C THR A 254 2.92 18.70 7.74
N ARG A 255 4.03 18.97 7.05
CA ARG A 255 4.09 18.98 5.58
C ARG A 255 3.79 17.61 4.99
N LYS A 256 4.37 16.56 5.54
CA LYS A 256 4.13 15.18 5.09
C LYS A 256 2.66 14.79 5.23
N MET A 257 2.06 15.06 6.39
CA MET A 257 0.65 14.75 6.64
C MET A 257 -0.28 15.56 5.72
N PHE A 258 0.04 16.82 5.44
CA PHE A 258 -0.69 17.65 4.48
C PHE A 258 -0.71 17.01 3.08
N HIS A 259 0.44 16.58 2.58
CA HIS A 259 0.55 15.99 1.25
C HIS A 259 -0.07 14.58 1.16
N LEU A 260 -0.11 13.85 2.27
CA LEU A 260 -0.75 12.52 2.33
C LEU A 260 -2.27 12.58 2.51
N PHE A 261 -2.83 13.76 2.82
CA PHE A 261 -4.25 13.92 3.10
C PHE A 261 -5.16 13.37 2.00
N ASP A 262 -4.89 13.71 0.73
CA ASP A 262 -5.68 13.25 -0.41
C ASP A 262 -5.71 11.72 -0.51
N PHE A 263 -4.54 11.09 -0.38
CA PHE A 263 -4.43 9.64 -0.46
C PHE A 263 -5.23 8.94 0.64
N PHE A 264 -5.15 9.47 1.87
CA PHE A 264 -5.93 8.95 2.98
C PHE A 264 -7.43 9.17 2.77
N MET A 265 -7.84 10.37 2.34
CA MET A 265 -9.25 10.66 2.11
C MET A 265 -9.84 9.81 0.97
N ASP A 266 -9.10 9.61 -0.11
CA ASP A 266 -9.54 8.75 -1.20
C ASP A 266 -9.66 7.29 -0.74
N ALA A 267 -8.73 6.78 0.07
CA ALA A 267 -8.85 5.44 0.64
C ALA A 267 -10.04 5.32 1.59
N LEU A 268 -10.16 6.23 2.56
CA LEU A 268 -11.16 6.17 3.62
C LEU A 268 -12.59 6.38 3.10
N LYS A 269 -12.78 7.25 2.10
CA LYS A 269 -14.10 7.58 1.54
C LYS A 269 -14.52 6.65 0.40
N ASN A 270 -13.57 6.24 -0.45
CA ASN A 270 -13.85 5.51 -1.70
C ASN A 270 -13.50 4.02 -1.63
N GLY A 271 -12.97 3.54 -0.50
CA GLY A 271 -12.63 2.13 -0.32
C GLY A 271 -11.39 1.69 -1.11
N MET A 272 -10.41 2.60 -1.29
CA MET A 272 -9.16 2.27 -1.97
C MET A 272 -8.24 1.46 -1.06
N VAL A 273 -7.36 0.67 -1.68
CA VAL A 273 -6.27 -0.01 -0.99
C VAL A 273 -5.00 0.81 -1.14
N LEU A 274 -4.39 1.19 -0.02
CA LEU A 274 -3.10 1.85 0.03
C LEU A 274 -2.01 0.87 0.45
N PHE A 275 -1.00 0.73 -0.39
CA PHE A 275 0.26 0.08 -0.09
C PHE A 275 1.29 1.16 0.21
N VAL A 276 1.85 1.17 1.41
CA VAL A 276 2.75 2.25 1.86
C VAL A 276 4.05 1.66 2.37
N ASP A 277 5.14 1.96 1.68
CA ASP A 277 6.47 1.59 2.19
C ASP A 277 6.99 2.65 3.14
N GLU A 278 7.53 2.21 4.29
CA GLU A 278 8.05 3.04 5.36
C GLU A 278 7.07 4.14 5.83
N LEU A 279 5.86 3.73 6.24
CA LEU A 279 4.82 4.67 6.70
C LEU A 279 5.33 5.62 7.80
N ASP A 280 6.19 5.11 8.70
CA ASP A 280 6.77 5.84 9.82
C ASP A 280 7.94 6.77 9.43
N ALA A 281 8.43 6.75 8.18
CA ALA A 281 9.53 7.62 7.76
C ALA A 281 9.23 9.09 8.05
N LYS A 282 10.05 9.73 8.89
CA LYS A 282 9.93 11.13 9.32
C LYS A 282 8.62 11.48 10.06
N LEU A 283 7.89 10.50 10.56
CA LEU A 283 6.71 10.71 11.39
C LEU A 283 7.00 10.33 12.85
N HIS A 284 6.39 11.06 13.77
CA HIS A 284 6.38 10.65 15.16
C HIS A 284 5.47 9.43 15.34
N PRO A 285 5.80 8.43 16.18
CA PRO A 285 4.99 7.22 16.36
C PRO A 285 3.51 7.48 16.67
N LEU A 286 3.18 8.58 17.34
CA LEU A 286 1.78 8.97 17.57
C LEU A 286 1.05 9.38 16.29
N LEU A 287 1.75 9.95 15.29
CA LEU A 287 1.14 10.25 13.99
C LEU A 287 0.91 8.96 13.19
N THR A 288 1.84 8.02 13.23
CA THR A 288 1.65 6.69 12.64
C THR A 288 0.44 6.00 13.25
N ARG A 289 0.32 6.01 14.60
CA ARG A 289 -0.86 5.48 15.31
C ARG A 289 -2.15 6.21 14.91
N TYR A 290 -2.10 7.52 14.75
CA TYR A 290 -3.26 8.29 14.31
C TYR A 290 -3.74 7.84 12.92
N ILE A 291 -2.82 7.66 11.96
CA ILE A 291 -3.16 7.13 10.62
C ILE A 291 -3.80 5.74 10.73
N ILE A 292 -3.19 4.82 11.47
CA ILE A 292 -3.73 3.47 11.70
C ILE A 292 -5.17 3.54 12.24
N ASN A 293 -5.40 4.38 13.25
CA ASN A 293 -6.71 4.56 13.86
C ASN A 293 -7.75 5.15 12.90
N LEU A 294 -7.36 5.99 11.91
CA LEU A 294 -8.28 6.46 10.88
C LEU A 294 -8.83 5.30 10.05
N PHE A 295 -8.00 4.30 9.71
CA PHE A 295 -8.44 3.12 8.96
C PHE A 295 -9.24 2.15 9.83
N HIS A 296 -8.90 1.96 11.09
CA HIS A 296 -9.65 1.09 12.00
C HIS A 296 -11.05 1.63 12.29
N ASN A 297 -11.19 2.95 12.49
CA ASN A 297 -12.43 3.56 12.92
C ASN A 297 -13.46 3.63 11.76
N SER A 298 -14.59 2.94 11.91
CA SER A 298 -15.65 2.92 10.90
C SER A 298 -16.35 4.27 10.69
N LEU A 299 -16.22 5.23 11.61
CA LEU A 299 -16.73 6.60 11.42
C LEU A 299 -15.85 7.43 10.48
N THR A 300 -14.58 7.12 10.36
CA THR A 300 -13.65 7.76 9.44
C THR A 300 -13.47 6.93 8.16
N ASN A 301 -13.36 5.63 8.27
CA ASN A 301 -13.20 4.69 7.17
C ASN A 301 -14.56 4.19 6.66
N ILE A 302 -15.36 5.10 6.08
CA ILE A 302 -16.72 4.81 5.61
C ILE A 302 -16.73 3.97 4.33
N GLY A 303 -15.65 4.03 3.53
CA GLY A 303 -15.48 3.26 2.30
C GLY A 303 -14.90 1.87 2.52
N ASN A 304 -14.54 1.49 3.76
CA ASN A 304 -13.79 0.27 4.05
C ASN A 304 -12.43 0.18 3.31
N GLY A 305 -11.74 1.32 3.20
CA GLY A 305 -10.38 1.36 2.66
C GLY A 305 -9.42 0.52 3.47
N GLN A 306 -8.39 0.00 2.82
CA GLN A 306 -7.37 -0.84 3.44
C GLN A 306 -6.00 -0.15 3.41
N LEU A 307 -5.22 -0.32 4.48
CA LEU A 307 -3.84 0.15 4.60
C LEU A 307 -2.91 -1.05 4.81
N ILE A 308 -2.06 -1.31 3.84
CA ILE A 308 -1.01 -2.33 3.92
C ILE A 308 0.32 -1.59 3.91
N TYR A 309 1.13 -1.71 4.95
CA TYR A 309 2.32 -0.89 5.05
C TYR A 309 3.50 -1.60 5.69
N SER A 310 4.71 -1.20 5.31
CA SER A 310 5.94 -1.57 6.00
C SER A 310 6.32 -0.53 7.05
N THR A 311 6.98 -0.96 8.10
CA THR A 311 7.40 -0.09 9.20
C THR A 311 8.56 -0.65 10.00
N HIS A 312 9.31 0.24 10.65
CA HIS A 312 10.27 -0.06 11.71
C HIS A 312 9.78 0.40 13.10
N ASP A 313 8.59 1.00 13.18
CA ASP A 313 8.03 1.54 14.41
C ASP A 313 7.50 0.45 15.35
N THR A 314 8.34 0.00 16.27
CA THR A 314 7.97 -0.97 17.32
C THR A 314 7.11 -0.39 18.44
N VAL A 315 6.97 0.94 18.55
CA VAL A 315 6.10 1.58 19.56
C VAL A 315 4.64 1.23 19.34
N ASN A 316 4.25 1.14 18.06
CA ASN A 316 2.90 0.76 17.66
C ASN A 316 2.68 -0.75 17.57
N LEU A 317 3.72 -1.57 17.70
CA LEU A 317 3.61 -3.03 17.69
C LEU A 317 3.09 -3.52 19.07
N ASN A 318 1.80 -3.38 19.29
CA ASN A 318 1.16 -3.73 20.56
C ASN A 318 -0.29 -4.20 20.37
N LYS A 319 -0.80 -4.89 21.36
CA LYS A 319 -2.16 -5.47 21.34
C LYS A 319 -3.28 -4.45 21.47
N GLU A 320 -2.99 -3.21 21.90
CA GLU A 320 -3.95 -2.12 21.99
C GLU A 320 -4.25 -1.54 20.60
N THR A 321 -3.31 -1.67 19.67
CA THR A 321 -3.41 -1.17 18.29
C THR A 321 -3.85 -2.28 17.33
N PHE A 322 -3.26 -3.46 17.44
CA PHE A 322 -3.40 -4.52 16.43
C PHE A 322 -3.96 -5.83 16.98
N ARG A 323 -4.66 -6.51 16.09
CA ARG A 323 -4.91 -7.95 16.16
C ARG A 323 -3.65 -8.69 15.69
N ARG A 324 -3.50 -9.94 16.09
CA ARG A 324 -2.34 -10.75 15.66
C ARG A 324 -2.32 -11.03 14.16
N ASP A 325 -3.47 -11.09 13.53
CA ASP A 325 -3.63 -11.31 12.08
C ASP A 325 -3.36 -10.06 11.23
N GLU A 326 -3.26 -8.89 11.86
CA GLU A 326 -2.84 -7.64 11.21
C GLU A 326 -1.31 -7.46 11.19
N ILE A 327 -0.57 -8.23 12.01
CA ILE A 327 0.88 -8.11 12.14
C ILE A 327 1.54 -9.19 11.30
N TRP A 328 2.41 -8.76 10.40
CA TRP A 328 3.18 -9.60 9.51
C TRP A 328 4.68 -9.36 9.71
N PHE A 329 5.46 -10.41 9.58
CA PHE A 329 6.91 -10.36 9.66
C PHE A 329 7.52 -10.79 8.33
N ALA A 330 8.52 -10.02 7.88
CA ALA A 330 9.35 -10.39 6.75
C ALA A 330 10.72 -10.80 7.27
N GLU A 331 11.16 -11.99 6.93
CA GLU A 331 12.45 -12.55 7.32
C GLU A 331 13.19 -13.04 6.09
N LYS A 332 14.50 -12.88 6.10
CA LYS A 332 15.39 -13.37 5.04
C LYS A 332 16.29 -14.42 5.62
N ASP A 333 16.34 -15.58 5.00
CA ASP A 333 17.24 -16.66 5.38
C ASP A 333 18.69 -16.40 4.95
N LYS A 334 19.59 -17.32 5.32
CA LYS A 334 21.03 -17.28 4.95
C LYS A 334 21.28 -17.40 3.46
N ASP A 335 20.36 -17.95 2.69
CA ASP A 335 20.44 -18.10 1.24
C ASP A 335 19.87 -16.89 0.49
N GLY A 336 19.38 -15.89 1.23
CA GLY A 336 18.82 -14.65 0.68
C GLY A 336 17.36 -14.74 0.28
N ILE A 337 16.67 -15.83 0.64
CA ILE A 337 15.26 -16.03 0.38
C ILE A 337 14.44 -15.32 1.46
N SER A 338 13.47 -14.51 1.03
CA SER A 338 12.56 -13.81 1.94
C SER A 338 11.25 -14.56 2.08
N GLU A 339 10.78 -14.68 3.31
CA GLU A 339 9.47 -15.23 3.65
C GLU A 339 8.65 -14.21 4.43
N ILE A 340 7.32 -14.28 4.29
CA ILE A 340 6.38 -13.45 5.03
C ILE A 340 5.39 -14.33 5.76
N TYR A 341 5.20 -14.07 7.05
CA TYR A 341 4.26 -14.80 7.90
C TYR A 341 3.52 -13.88 8.85
N ALA A 342 2.28 -14.24 9.17
CA ALA A 342 1.47 -13.50 10.15
C ALA A 342 1.80 -13.93 11.58
N LEU A 343 1.77 -12.98 12.53
CA LEU A 343 1.92 -13.30 13.95
C LEU A 343 0.86 -14.29 14.45
N SER A 344 -0.33 -14.30 13.84
CA SER A 344 -1.40 -15.25 14.16
C SER A 344 -1.05 -16.70 13.80
N ASP A 345 -0.18 -16.89 12.81
CA ASP A 345 0.20 -18.20 12.30
C ASP A 345 1.55 -18.67 12.81
N TYR A 346 2.31 -17.75 13.40
CA TYR A 346 3.62 -18.04 13.97
C TYR A 346 3.53 -19.05 15.12
N ILE A 347 4.39 -20.06 15.06
CA ILE A 347 4.51 -21.12 16.06
C ILE A 347 5.78 -20.85 16.87
N LEU A 348 5.64 -20.74 18.18
CA LEU A 348 6.77 -20.49 19.07
C LEU A 348 7.72 -21.69 19.10
N GLU A 349 9.01 -21.41 19.02
CA GLU A 349 10.08 -22.42 19.03
C GLU A 349 10.83 -22.50 20.36
N ASP A 350 10.50 -21.60 21.31
CA ASP A 350 11.17 -21.59 22.62
C ASP A 350 10.86 -22.87 23.44
N ASP A 351 11.85 -23.33 24.25
CA ASP A 351 11.80 -24.60 25.00
C ASP A 351 10.53 -24.77 25.85
N LYS A 352 9.90 -23.69 26.30
CA LYS A 352 8.70 -23.72 27.16
C LYS A 352 7.39 -23.71 26.39
N ASN A 353 7.39 -23.19 25.17
CA ASN A 353 6.19 -22.95 24.37
C ASN A 353 6.25 -23.55 22.98
N ALA A 354 7.25 -24.38 22.70
CA ALA A 354 7.41 -25.02 21.39
C ALA A 354 6.08 -25.65 20.90
N GLY A 355 5.72 -25.36 19.67
CA GLY A 355 4.50 -25.81 19.04
C GLY A 355 3.22 -25.05 19.42
N LYS A 356 3.31 -23.97 20.22
CA LYS A 356 2.15 -23.14 20.59
C LYS A 356 2.11 -21.85 19.76
N LYS A 357 0.91 -21.41 19.42
CA LYS A 357 0.69 -20.09 18.82
C LYS A 357 0.90 -18.97 19.85
N VAL A 358 1.28 -17.79 19.36
CA VAL A 358 1.42 -16.58 20.18
C VAL A 358 0.10 -16.27 20.89
N ARG A 359 0.17 -15.97 22.18
CA ARG A 359 -1.00 -15.66 23.01
C ARG A 359 -1.47 -14.22 22.78
N ASN A 360 -2.78 -13.97 22.99
CA ASN A 360 -3.34 -12.62 22.90
C ASN A 360 -2.83 -11.65 23.98
N ASP A 361 -2.35 -12.17 25.11
CA ASP A 361 -1.81 -11.39 26.23
C ASP A 361 -0.29 -11.17 26.13
N ALA A 362 0.35 -11.58 25.03
CA ALA A 362 1.77 -11.37 24.80
C ALA A 362 2.11 -9.88 24.60
N THR A 363 3.33 -9.52 24.94
CA THR A 363 3.86 -8.16 24.73
C THR A 363 4.59 -8.11 23.39
N TYR A 364 3.86 -7.86 22.30
CA TYR A 364 4.35 -8.03 20.92
C TYR A 364 5.67 -7.32 20.64
N ASN A 365 5.81 -6.05 21.01
CA ASN A 365 7.02 -5.28 20.77
C ASN A 365 8.24 -5.83 21.55
N LYS A 366 8.04 -6.20 22.81
CA LYS A 366 9.12 -6.76 23.63
C LYS A 366 9.56 -8.11 23.11
N ASP A 367 8.59 -8.99 22.81
CA ASP A 367 8.86 -10.32 22.29
C ASP A 367 9.55 -10.25 20.91
N TYR A 368 9.13 -9.30 20.05
CA TYR A 368 9.80 -9.05 18.77
C TYR A 368 11.24 -8.58 18.95
N LEU A 369 11.49 -7.56 19.78
CA LEU A 369 12.83 -7.00 20.01
C LEU A 369 13.80 -8.01 20.67
N THR A 370 13.28 -9.05 21.33
CA THR A 370 14.08 -10.15 21.86
C THR A 370 14.27 -11.31 20.87
N GLY A 371 13.80 -11.16 19.63
CA GLY A 371 13.94 -12.19 18.59
C GLY A 371 12.99 -13.35 18.69
N ARG A 372 11.99 -13.30 19.57
CA ARG A 372 11.08 -14.41 19.81
C ARG A 372 10.20 -14.76 18.60
N TYR A 373 9.99 -13.83 17.71
CA TYR A 373 9.20 -14.00 16.48
C TYR A 373 10.06 -14.05 15.22
N GLY A 374 11.38 -14.13 15.34
CA GLY A 374 12.29 -13.97 14.19
C GLY A 374 12.29 -12.54 13.65
N ALA A 375 12.67 -12.38 12.40
CA ALA A 375 12.60 -11.16 11.62
C ALA A 375 13.33 -9.93 12.21
N ILE A 376 14.28 -10.13 13.14
CA ILE A 376 15.10 -9.07 13.75
C ILE A 376 16.47 -8.97 13.08
N PRO A 377 17.12 -7.79 13.11
CA PRO A 377 18.50 -7.66 12.67
C PRO A 377 19.44 -8.51 13.53
N VAL A 378 20.30 -9.30 12.90
CA VAL A 378 21.43 -9.93 13.55
C VAL A 378 22.61 -8.96 13.46
N LEU A 379 23.10 -8.47 14.60
CA LEU A 379 24.21 -7.55 14.68
C LEU A 379 25.46 -8.34 15.09
N GLU A 380 26.50 -8.24 14.26
CA GLU A 380 27.83 -8.77 14.57
C GLU A 380 28.69 -7.65 15.18
N GLU A 381 29.68 -8.04 15.99
CA GLU A 381 30.65 -7.08 16.52
C GLU A 381 31.53 -6.56 15.35
N PHE A 382 31.78 -5.27 15.32
CA PHE A 382 32.63 -4.62 14.34
C PHE A 382 34.01 -4.33 14.97
N ASP A 383 35.04 -5.03 14.51
CA ASP A 383 36.39 -4.79 14.90
C ASP A 383 37.10 -3.86 13.92
N ILE A 384 37.73 -2.82 14.46
CA ILE A 384 38.59 -1.92 13.64
C ILE A 384 39.88 -2.64 13.30
N ILE A 385 40.17 -2.77 12.00
CA ILE A 385 41.43 -3.32 11.55
C ILE A 385 42.55 -2.32 11.91
N HIS A 386 43.45 -2.71 12.80
CA HIS A 386 44.66 -1.97 13.07
C HIS A 386 45.71 -2.42 12.04
N GLU A 387 46.18 -1.49 11.20
CA GLU A 387 47.39 -1.74 10.38
C GLU A 387 48.57 -1.84 11.35
N GLU A 388 49.31 -2.98 11.33
CA GLU A 388 50.57 -3.18 12.04
C GLU A 388 51.72 -2.44 11.37
#